data_fe3fac31539dcbbf6289740e924938d6
#
_entry.id   fe3fac31539dcbbf6289740e924938d6
#
_cell.length_a   1.000
_cell.length_b   1.000
_cell.length_c   1.000
_cell.angle_alpha   90.00
_cell.angle_beta   90.00
_cell.angle_gamma   90.00
#
_symmetry.space_group_name_H-M   'P 1'
#
loop_
_entity.id
_entity.type
_entity.pdbx_description
1 polymer ?
#
loop_
_entity_poly.entity_id
_entity_poly.type
_entity_poly.pdbx_seq_one_letter_code
_entity_poly.pdbx_strand_id
1 'polypeptide(L)'
;MKTNIELEQIYDQKILDIVERHKRGGLCFVGSKRHVKANNHYLEDFDVSKPENHLMYWDANSLYGWAMSQYLPYKNISLNNEIDIDTILNTDDNSKYGYIVECDLEFPQEIHDKLKEFPPCP
;
A
#
# COMPACT_ATOMS: atom_id res chain seq x y z
N MET A 1 3.83 17.21 -22.49
CA MET A 1 4.75 18.08 -21.72
C MET A 1 6.00 17.26 -21.42
N LYS A 2 7.19 17.70 -21.77
CA LYS A 2 8.43 17.00 -21.39
C LYS A 2 8.84 17.51 -20.02
N THR A 3 9.04 16.61 -19.06
CA THR A 3 9.37 16.97 -17.67
C THR A 3 10.82 17.42 -17.50
N ASN A 4 11.71 17.15 -18.45
CA ASN A 4 13.17 17.36 -18.37
C ASN A 4 13.82 16.72 -17.12
N ILE A 5 13.17 15.73 -16.52
CA ILE A 5 13.73 14.95 -15.42
C ILE A 5 14.47 13.75 -16.02
N GLU A 6 15.75 13.62 -15.66
CA GLU A 6 16.55 12.45 -15.96
C GLU A 6 16.56 11.54 -14.74
N LEU A 7 16.18 10.28 -14.93
CA LEU A 7 16.23 9.27 -13.89
C LEU A 7 17.61 8.65 -13.85
N GLU A 8 18.19 8.59 -12.66
CA GLU A 8 19.45 7.88 -12.44
C GLU A 8 19.20 6.37 -12.43
N GLN A 9 20.07 5.63 -13.11
CA GLN A 9 20.02 4.18 -13.08
C GLN A 9 20.66 3.65 -11.80
N ILE A 10 20.09 2.59 -11.26
CA ILE A 10 20.62 1.88 -10.09
C ILE A 10 21.67 0.88 -10.59
N TYR A 11 22.95 1.13 -10.27
CA TYR A 11 24.07 0.25 -10.61
C TYR A 11 24.54 -0.61 -9.44
N ASP A 12 24.22 -0.21 -8.20
CA ASP A 12 24.56 -0.99 -7.01
C ASP A 12 23.67 -2.23 -6.93
N GLN A 13 24.31 -3.41 -6.97
CA GLN A 13 23.59 -4.69 -6.97
C GLN A 13 22.78 -4.89 -5.69
N LYS A 14 23.24 -4.43 -4.54
CA LYS A 14 22.52 -4.58 -3.28
C LYS A 14 21.24 -3.76 -3.26
N ILE A 15 21.29 -2.54 -3.78
CA ILE A 15 20.11 -1.68 -3.91
C ILE A 15 19.13 -2.31 -4.90
N LEU A 16 19.62 -2.80 -6.04
CA LEU A 16 18.79 -3.45 -7.03
C LEU A 16 18.09 -4.68 -6.45
N ASP A 17 18.81 -5.52 -5.72
CA ASP A 17 18.26 -6.73 -5.08
C ASP A 17 17.15 -6.39 -4.06
N ILE A 18 17.31 -5.31 -3.29
CA ILE A 18 16.27 -4.83 -2.36
C ILE A 18 15.02 -4.43 -3.15
N VAL A 19 15.18 -3.58 -4.16
CA VAL A 19 14.04 -3.11 -4.98
C VAL A 19 13.34 -4.29 -5.68
N GLU A 20 14.09 -5.22 -6.27
CA GLU A 20 13.53 -6.38 -6.96
C GLU A 20 12.76 -7.32 -6.02
N ARG A 21 13.29 -7.59 -4.83
CA ARG A 21 12.64 -8.46 -3.82
C ARG A 21 11.34 -7.86 -3.27
N HIS A 22 11.27 -6.54 -3.16
CA HIS A 22 10.16 -5.86 -2.50
C HIS A 22 9.15 -5.23 -3.46
N LYS A 23 9.26 -5.48 -4.75
CA LYS A 23 8.18 -5.12 -5.69
C LYS A 23 6.91 -5.86 -5.32
N ARG A 24 5.82 -5.11 -5.15
CA ARG A 24 4.49 -5.64 -4.84
C ARG A 24 3.50 -5.18 -5.90
N GLY A 25 2.55 -6.04 -6.23
CA GLY A 25 1.48 -5.70 -7.15
C GLY A 25 0.70 -6.93 -7.59
N GLY A 26 -0.54 -6.72 -8.06
CA GLY A 26 -1.40 -7.79 -8.53
C GLY A 26 -1.88 -8.77 -7.46
N LEU A 27 -1.72 -8.45 -6.17
CA LEU A 27 -2.18 -9.29 -5.07
C LEU A 27 -3.70 -9.21 -4.95
N CYS A 28 -4.35 -10.38 -4.87
CA CYS A 28 -5.75 -10.52 -4.53
C CYS A 28 -5.87 -11.27 -3.20
N PHE A 29 -6.72 -10.75 -2.33
CA PHE A 29 -6.96 -11.33 -1.02
C PHE A 29 -8.46 -11.53 -0.79
N VAL A 30 -8.84 -12.69 -0.28
CA VAL A 30 -10.19 -12.99 0.16
C VAL A 30 -10.19 -13.05 1.68
N GLY A 31 -10.85 -12.07 2.31
CA GLY A 31 -10.98 -12.00 3.76
C GLY A 31 -11.71 -13.19 4.39
N SER A 32 -11.94 -13.13 5.69
CA SER A 32 -12.59 -14.20 6.47
C SER A 32 -14.01 -14.50 5.99
N LYS A 33 -14.72 -13.51 5.47
CA LYS A 33 -16.07 -13.63 4.90
C LYS A 33 -16.02 -14.02 3.43
N ARG A 34 -15.80 -15.30 3.17
CA ARG A 34 -15.65 -15.83 1.81
C ARG A 34 -16.93 -15.81 0.97
N HIS A 35 -18.09 -15.69 1.60
CA HIS A 35 -19.38 -15.63 0.94
C HIS A 35 -20.30 -14.66 1.69
N VAL A 36 -20.79 -13.66 0.97
CA VAL A 36 -21.75 -12.68 1.47
C VAL A 36 -22.82 -12.48 0.42
N LYS A 37 -24.10 -12.54 0.82
CA LYS A 37 -25.24 -12.19 -0.02
C LYS A 37 -25.80 -10.85 0.42
N ALA A 38 -26.04 -9.94 -0.50
CA ALA A 38 -26.73 -8.69 -0.22
C ALA A 38 -28.18 -8.97 0.25
N ASN A 39 -28.67 -8.14 1.16
CA ASN A 39 -30.05 -8.15 1.61
C ASN A 39 -30.49 -6.70 1.82
N ASN A 40 -31.20 -6.11 0.86
CA ASN A 40 -31.67 -4.73 0.94
C ASN A 40 -32.88 -4.52 0.05
N HIS A 41 -33.58 -3.42 0.27
CA HIS A 41 -34.84 -3.09 -0.39
C HIS A 41 -34.76 -2.86 -1.91
N TYR A 42 -33.57 -2.84 -2.50
CA TYR A 42 -33.40 -2.78 -3.96
C TYR A 42 -33.44 -4.17 -4.63
N LEU A 43 -33.45 -5.24 -3.84
CA LEU A 43 -33.45 -6.62 -4.33
C LEU A 43 -34.87 -7.21 -4.31
N GLU A 44 -35.21 -8.00 -5.34
CA GLU A 44 -36.51 -8.67 -5.44
C GLU A 44 -36.73 -9.71 -4.31
N ASP A 45 -35.65 -10.30 -3.82
CA ASP A 45 -35.65 -11.31 -2.74
C ASP A 45 -35.29 -10.72 -1.36
N PHE A 46 -35.60 -9.43 -1.14
CA PHE A 46 -35.37 -8.77 0.14
C PHE A 46 -36.11 -9.45 1.28
N ASP A 47 -35.38 -9.81 2.32
CA ASP A 47 -35.87 -10.47 3.51
C ASP A 47 -35.84 -9.49 4.70
N VAL A 48 -37.00 -8.94 5.06
CA VAL A 48 -37.16 -7.96 6.15
C VAL A 48 -36.84 -8.54 7.54
N SER A 49 -36.78 -9.87 7.66
CA SER A 49 -36.46 -10.53 8.94
C SER A 49 -34.96 -10.55 9.24
N LYS A 50 -34.12 -10.23 8.25
CA LYS A 50 -32.66 -10.20 8.35
C LYS A 50 -32.13 -8.78 8.36
N PRO A 51 -30.95 -8.56 8.95
CA PRO A 51 -30.28 -7.26 8.86
C PRO A 51 -30.09 -6.82 7.42
N GLU A 52 -30.39 -5.55 7.14
CA GLU A 52 -30.13 -4.94 5.84
C GLU A 52 -28.62 -4.78 5.64
N ASN A 53 -28.14 -5.18 4.46
CA ASN A 53 -26.76 -5.01 4.06
C ASN A 53 -26.64 -4.76 2.54
N HIS A 54 -25.52 -4.17 2.15
CA HIS A 54 -25.21 -3.83 0.76
C HIS A 54 -23.84 -4.39 0.39
N LEU A 55 -23.70 -4.86 -0.85
CA LEU A 55 -22.40 -5.17 -1.44
C LEU A 55 -21.96 -4.00 -2.30
N MET A 56 -20.78 -3.47 -2.03
CA MET A 56 -20.22 -2.35 -2.76
C MET A 56 -18.87 -2.76 -3.35
N TYR A 57 -18.67 -2.39 -4.61
CA TYR A 57 -17.37 -2.51 -5.27
C TYR A 57 -16.70 -1.14 -5.26
N TRP A 58 -15.49 -1.08 -4.70
CA TRP A 58 -14.69 0.13 -4.66
C TRP A 58 -13.41 -0.05 -5.46
N ASP A 59 -13.10 0.93 -6.27
CA ASP A 59 -11.86 0.97 -7.04
C ASP A 59 -11.27 2.38 -6.98
N ALA A 60 -9.94 2.46 -6.93
CA ALA A 60 -9.23 3.73 -6.93
C ALA A 60 -9.03 4.21 -8.37
N ASN A 61 -9.79 5.23 -8.77
CA ASN A 61 -9.69 5.79 -10.11
C ASN A 61 -8.29 6.36 -10.38
N SER A 62 -7.69 5.98 -11.50
CA SER A 62 -6.40 6.48 -11.97
C SER A 62 -5.27 6.38 -10.93
N LEU A 63 -5.22 5.29 -10.17
CA LEU A 63 -4.25 5.10 -9.09
C LEU A 63 -2.79 5.26 -9.56
N TYR A 64 -2.44 4.72 -10.72
CA TYR A 64 -1.08 4.87 -11.27
C TYR A 64 -0.78 6.33 -11.63
N GLY A 65 -1.73 7.05 -12.21
CA GLY A 65 -1.59 8.47 -12.50
C GLY A 65 -1.37 9.29 -11.24
N TRP A 66 -2.15 8.99 -10.19
CA TRP A 66 -1.97 9.61 -8.89
C TRP A 66 -0.60 9.31 -8.28
N ALA A 67 -0.17 8.04 -8.26
CA ALA A 67 1.13 7.64 -7.74
C ALA A 67 2.29 8.33 -8.47
N MET A 68 2.23 8.41 -9.80
CA MET A 68 3.24 9.11 -10.60
C MET A 68 3.25 10.63 -10.40
N SER A 69 2.21 11.22 -9.84
CA SER A 69 2.14 12.64 -9.53
C SER A 69 2.72 12.98 -8.14
N GLN A 70 3.02 11.97 -7.33
CA GLN A 70 3.62 12.16 -6.01
C GLN A 70 5.13 12.38 -6.11
N TYR A 71 5.74 12.76 -5.00
CA TYR A 71 7.20 12.84 -4.91
C TYR A 71 7.81 11.44 -5.01
N LEU A 72 8.65 11.25 -6.02
CA LEU A 72 9.30 9.97 -6.30
C LEU A 72 10.82 10.15 -6.30
N PRO A 73 11.59 9.13 -5.89
CA PRO A 73 13.04 9.18 -5.99
C PRO A 73 13.46 9.22 -7.46
N TYR A 74 14.40 10.06 -7.82
CA TYR A 74 14.87 10.18 -9.19
C TYR A 74 16.39 10.13 -9.34
N LYS A 75 17.15 10.34 -8.26
CA LYS A 75 18.63 10.29 -8.26
C LYS A 75 19.22 10.16 -6.86
N ASN A 76 20.54 9.95 -6.79
CA ASN A 76 21.34 9.85 -5.57
C ASN A 76 20.83 8.76 -4.61
N ILE A 77 20.45 7.63 -5.18
CA ILE A 77 19.98 6.48 -4.40
C ILE A 77 21.22 5.80 -3.79
N SER A 78 21.26 5.68 -2.47
CA SER A 78 22.38 5.06 -1.74
C SER A 78 21.88 4.28 -0.52
N LEU A 79 22.60 3.23 -0.15
CA LEU A 79 22.35 2.52 1.11
C LEU A 79 22.83 3.36 2.28
N ASN A 80 22.00 3.45 3.30
CA ASN A 80 22.34 4.07 4.57
C ASN A 80 21.77 3.20 5.71
N ASN A 81 22.68 2.60 6.49
CA ASN A 81 22.33 1.72 7.61
C ASN A 81 22.45 2.45 8.97
N GLU A 82 22.77 3.74 8.97
CA GLU A 82 23.04 4.52 10.19
C GLU A 82 21.90 5.50 10.54
N ILE A 83 20.85 5.58 9.70
CA ILE A 83 19.72 6.46 9.98
C ILE A 83 18.83 5.84 11.05
N ASP A 84 18.54 6.63 12.07
CA ASP A 84 17.60 6.23 13.12
C ASP A 84 16.14 6.34 12.65
N ILE A 85 15.28 5.57 13.28
CA ILE A 85 13.85 5.48 12.94
C ILE A 85 13.12 6.81 13.17
N ASP A 86 13.53 7.59 14.17
CA ASP A 86 12.87 8.86 14.49
C ASP A 86 13.14 9.89 13.39
N THR A 87 14.32 9.90 12.81
CA THR A 87 14.64 10.71 11.62
C THR A 87 13.75 10.35 10.45
N ILE A 88 13.54 9.05 10.19
CA ILE A 88 12.68 8.59 9.10
C ILE A 88 11.23 9.03 9.33
N LEU A 89 10.68 8.78 10.52
CA LEU A 89 9.29 9.08 10.86
C LEU A 89 8.98 10.59 10.91
N ASN A 90 9.96 11.42 11.21
CA ASN A 90 9.80 12.88 11.26
C ASN A 90 10.15 13.58 9.94
N THR A 91 10.46 12.84 8.88
CA THR A 91 10.74 13.43 7.56
C THR A 91 9.43 13.79 6.86
N ASP A 92 9.30 15.04 6.47
CA ASP A 92 8.13 15.52 5.71
C ASP A 92 8.04 14.89 4.32
N ASP A 93 6.81 14.67 3.83
CA ASP A 93 6.53 14.10 2.50
C ASP A 93 7.13 14.93 1.35
N ASN A 94 7.32 16.24 1.54
CA ASN A 94 7.93 17.15 0.56
C ASN A 94 9.41 17.43 0.82
N SER A 95 10.05 16.65 1.68
CA SER A 95 11.48 16.77 1.97
C SER A 95 12.32 16.53 0.72
N LYS A 96 13.51 17.15 0.66
CA LYS A 96 14.49 16.94 -0.40
C LYS A 96 14.99 15.48 -0.47
N TYR A 97 15.01 14.80 0.65
CA TYR A 97 15.42 13.42 0.79
C TYR A 97 14.26 12.61 1.35
N GLY A 98 14.08 11.40 0.81
CA GLY A 98 13.14 10.42 1.30
C GLY A 98 13.84 9.08 1.52
N TYR A 99 13.12 8.13 2.09
CA TYR A 99 13.67 6.84 2.48
C TYR A 99 12.81 5.70 1.92
N ILE A 100 13.47 4.66 1.46
CA ILE A 100 12.86 3.34 1.21
C ILE A 100 13.44 2.43 2.29
N VAL A 101 12.59 1.87 3.13
CA VAL A 101 12.98 1.12 4.32
C VAL A 101 12.64 -0.35 4.14
N GLU A 102 13.64 -1.22 4.33
CA GLU A 102 13.42 -2.65 4.53
C GLU A 102 13.37 -2.92 6.03
N CYS A 103 12.25 -3.41 6.54
CA CYS A 103 12.05 -3.65 7.96
C CYS A 103 11.13 -4.83 8.23
N ASP A 104 11.27 -5.41 9.40
CA ASP A 104 10.29 -6.35 9.94
C ASP A 104 9.20 -5.58 10.70
N LEU A 105 7.95 -6.02 10.58
CA LEU A 105 6.82 -5.42 11.26
C LEU A 105 6.29 -6.35 12.33
N GLU A 106 6.15 -5.84 13.54
CA GLU A 106 5.49 -6.54 14.63
C GLU A 106 4.03 -6.07 14.73
N PHE A 107 3.11 -7.03 14.77
CA PHE A 107 1.69 -6.79 14.99
C PHE A 107 1.29 -7.28 16.38
N PRO A 108 1.14 -6.38 17.37
CA PRO A 108 0.70 -6.74 18.70
C PRO A 108 -0.65 -7.47 18.70
N GLN A 109 -0.83 -8.42 19.62
CA GLN A 109 -1.99 -9.30 19.67
C GLN A 109 -3.33 -8.52 19.72
N GLU A 110 -3.34 -7.33 20.34
CA GLU A 110 -4.53 -6.50 20.52
C GLU A 110 -5.10 -5.95 19.20
N ILE A 111 -4.29 -5.91 18.15
CA ILE A 111 -4.73 -5.42 16.83
C ILE A 111 -5.02 -6.53 15.82
N HIS A 112 -4.73 -7.80 16.13
CA HIS A 112 -4.93 -8.92 15.21
C HIS A 112 -6.38 -9.02 14.73
N ASP A 113 -7.36 -8.89 15.64
CA ASP A 113 -8.78 -8.95 15.26
C ASP A 113 -9.22 -7.80 14.38
N LYS A 114 -8.57 -6.63 14.49
CA LYS A 114 -8.87 -5.47 13.65
C LYS A 114 -8.28 -5.59 12.25
N LEU A 115 -7.14 -6.26 12.14
CA LEU A 115 -6.37 -6.36 10.89
C LEU A 115 -6.66 -7.63 10.08
N LYS A 116 -7.38 -8.61 10.63
CA LYS A 116 -7.62 -9.91 9.98
C LYS A 116 -8.37 -9.83 8.64
N GLU A 117 -9.21 -8.81 8.46
CA GLU A 117 -9.97 -8.61 7.21
C GLU A 117 -9.13 -7.90 6.13
N PHE A 118 -8.20 -7.06 6.54
CA PHE A 118 -7.32 -6.27 5.68
C PHE A 118 -5.89 -6.26 6.23
N PRO A 119 -5.14 -7.35 6.06
CA PRO A 119 -3.77 -7.41 6.54
C PRO A 119 -2.89 -6.38 5.81
N PRO A 120 -2.14 -5.52 6.52
CA PRO A 120 -1.31 -4.48 5.91
C PRO A 120 -0.16 -5.04 5.07
N CYS A 121 0.30 -6.25 5.41
CA CYS A 121 1.38 -6.95 4.71
C CYS A 121 0.94 -8.40 4.44
N PRO A 122 0.14 -8.63 3.40
CA PRO A 122 -0.35 -9.96 3.04
C PRO A 122 0.75 -10.86 2.44
#